data_2046e60505dfd3ce244fca471b811160
#
_entry.id   2046e60505dfd3ce244fca471b811160
#
_cell.length_a   1.000
_cell.length_b   1.000
_cell.length_c   1.000
_cell.angle_alpha   90.00
_cell.angle_beta   90.00
_cell.angle_gamma   90.00
#
_symmetry.space_group_name_H-M   'P 1'
#
loop_
_entity.id
_entity.type
_entity.pdbx_description
1 polymer ?
#
loop_
_entity_poly.entity_id
_entity_poly.type
_entity_poly.pdbx_seq_one_letter_code
_entity_poly.pdbx_strand_id
1 'polypeptide(L)'
;NILVFGGLYWLSGSWIAGWIAAATADWALTGSLSFLNGALHFLVDAAILLVWVLLLALFASVFSIGVQLIAAPFMGFLAEKVDIQTTGHPMPDESIPAMILRTFKRELRKTWYWLWRALLILFVVMVVYFIPVVNVFASVIWFLWSGWLLAMQYIDFGADNRQVPFEVMLERLKSKRWLVLTFGAVVMGLTMLPLVNLFIMPVAVIAGTLIWVEQLSGELIVNNE
;
A
#
# COMPACT_ATOMS: atom_id res chain seq x y z
N ASN A 1 -11.49 17.96 10.69
CA ASN A 1 -11.61 16.62 10.07
C ASN A 1 -11.44 15.46 11.05
N ILE A 2 -10.52 15.55 12.05
CA ILE A 2 -10.35 14.50 13.08
C ILE A 2 -11.64 14.30 13.88
N LEU A 3 -12.37 15.38 14.21
CA LEU A 3 -13.64 15.32 14.93
C LEU A 3 -14.74 14.61 14.12
N VAL A 4 -14.80 14.84 12.82
CA VAL A 4 -15.78 14.18 11.92
C VAL A 4 -15.46 12.70 11.81
N PHE A 5 -14.18 12.33 11.56
CA PHE A 5 -13.75 10.94 11.53
C PHE A 5 -13.97 10.22 12.86
N GLY A 6 -13.59 10.85 13.96
CA GLY A 6 -13.82 10.32 15.30
C GLY A 6 -15.30 10.13 15.61
N GLY A 7 -16.15 11.09 15.22
CA GLY A 7 -17.60 11.00 15.36
C GLY A 7 -18.21 9.87 14.53
N LEU A 8 -17.84 9.75 13.25
CA LEU A 8 -18.33 8.67 12.38
C LEU A 8 -17.86 7.30 12.86
N TYR A 9 -16.60 7.18 13.27
CA TYR A 9 -16.06 5.96 13.85
C TYR A 9 -16.85 5.54 15.10
N TRP A 10 -17.05 6.48 16.02
CA TRP A 10 -17.78 6.22 17.27
C TRP A 10 -19.26 5.85 17.02
N LEU A 11 -19.95 6.59 16.13
CA LEU A 11 -21.36 6.33 15.79
C LEU A 11 -21.52 4.97 15.12
N SER A 12 -20.68 4.62 14.14
CA SER A 12 -20.76 3.34 13.45
C SER A 12 -20.44 2.18 14.37
N GLY A 13 -19.40 2.32 15.21
CA GLY A 13 -19.01 1.28 16.18
C GLY A 13 -20.04 1.07 17.25
N SER A 14 -20.60 2.14 17.83
CA SER A 14 -21.65 2.04 18.86
C SER A 14 -22.94 1.45 18.30
N TRP A 15 -23.32 1.80 17.05
CA TRP A 15 -24.50 1.24 16.40
C TRP A 15 -24.35 -0.27 16.16
N ILE A 16 -23.21 -0.72 15.60
CA ILE A 16 -22.95 -2.14 15.35
C ILE A 16 -22.83 -2.92 16.66
N ALA A 17 -22.09 -2.38 17.65
CA ALA A 17 -21.96 -2.99 18.96
C ALA A 17 -23.32 -3.14 19.67
N GLY A 18 -24.17 -2.10 19.59
CA GLY A 18 -25.53 -2.14 20.12
C GLY A 18 -26.40 -3.19 19.43
N TRP A 19 -26.27 -3.34 18.11
CA TRP A 19 -26.98 -4.36 17.36
C TRP A 19 -26.52 -5.79 17.73
N ILE A 20 -25.20 -6.01 17.88
CA ILE A 20 -24.65 -7.30 18.34
C ILE A 20 -25.16 -7.62 19.76
N ALA A 21 -25.06 -6.66 20.68
CA ALA A 21 -25.53 -6.83 22.05
C ALA A 21 -27.03 -7.15 22.11
N ALA A 22 -27.85 -6.46 21.31
CA ALA A 22 -29.29 -6.73 21.23
C ALA A 22 -29.59 -8.12 20.62
N ALA A 23 -28.86 -8.49 19.56
CA ALA A 23 -29.06 -9.80 18.91
C ALA A 23 -28.61 -10.98 19.78
N THR A 24 -27.72 -10.75 20.75
CA THR A 24 -27.18 -11.77 21.65
C THR A 24 -27.75 -11.69 23.06
N ALA A 25 -28.70 -10.77 23.35
CA ALA A 25 -29.25 -10.55 24.69
C ALA A 25 -29.90 -11.80 25.27
N ASP A 26 -30.55 -12.59 24.42
CA ASP A 26 -31.30 -13.80 24.82
C ASP A 26 -30.46 -15.10 24.76
N TRP A 27 -29.13 -14.97 24.49
CA TRP A 27 -28.25 -16.15 24.37
C TRP A 27 -27.81 -16.73 25.72
N ALA A 28 -28.58 -16.52 26.77
CA ALA A 28 -28.29 -17.10 28.08
C ALA A 28 -28.66 -18.59 28.09
N LEU A 29 -27.68 -19.44 28.37
CA LEU A 29 -27.92 -20.87 28.60
C LEU A 29 -28.53 -21.09 29.98
N THR A 30 -29.54 -21.97 30.05
CA THR A 30 -30.21 -22.32 31.29
C THR A 30 -29.94 -23.79 31.70
N GLY A 31 -30.19 -24.14 32.94
CA GLY A 31 -30.00 -25.50 33.42
C GLY A 31 -28.52 -25.89 33.60
N SER A 32 -28.21 -27.13 33.24
CA SER A 32 -26.88 -27.71 33.43
C SER A 32 -25.78 -27.04 32.59
N LEU A 33 -26.12 -26.26 31.58
CA LEU A 33 -25.19 -25.56 30.69
C LEU A 33 -24.95 -24.11 31.08
N SER A 34 -25.58 -23.61 32.16
CA SER A 34 -25.44 -22.21 32.60
C SER A 34 -24.01 -21.80 32.94
N PHE A 35 -23.11 -22.74 33.27
CA PHE A 35 -21.71 -22.49 33.52
C PHE A 35 -20.93 -21.96 32.26
N LEU A 36 -21.48 -22.19 31.06
CA LEU A 36 -20.90 -21.69 29.81
C LEU A 36 -21.28 -20.23 29.50
N ASN A 37 -22.19 -19.62 30.24
CA ASN A 37 -22.60 -18.23 30.00
C ASN A 37 -21.44 -17.24 30.07
N GLY A 38 -20.48 -17.47 30.96
CA GLY A 38 -19.26 -16.66 31.02
C GLY A 38 -18.45 -16.71 29.73
N ALA A 39 -18.35 -17.89 29.11
CA ALA A 39 -17.66 -18.04 27.83
C ALA A 39 -18.44 -17.36 26.68
N LEU A 40 -19.78 -17.46 26.69
CA LEU A 40 -20.61 -16.77 25.70
C LEU A 40 -20.49 -15.26 25.79
N HIS A 41 -20.56 -14.68 26.97
CA HIS A 41 -20.35 -13.24 27.18
C HIS A 41 -18.96 -12.80 26.73
N PHE A 42 -17.92 -13.57 27.09
CA PHE A 42 -16.56 -13.29 26.59
C PHE A 42 -16.45 -13.29 25.08
N LEU A 43 -17.13 -14.25 24.38
CA LEU A 43 -17.13 -14.29 22.91
C LEU A 43 -17.86 -13.09 22.30
N VAL A 44 -18.96 -12.65 22.90
CA VAL A 44 -19.71 -11.45 22.47
C VAL A 44 -18.86 -10.20 22.64
N ASP A 45 -18.23 -10.03 23.81
CA ASP A 45 -17.36 -8.89 24.08
C ASP A 45 -16.14 -8.88 23.13
N ALA A 46 -15.53 -10.05 22.89
CA ALA A 46 -14.46 -10.19 21.93
C ALA A 46 -14.90 -9.85 20.49
N ALA A 47 -16.11 -10.24 20.08
CA ALA A 47 -16.68 -9.88 18.79
C ALA A 47 -16.91 -8.36 18.67
N ILE A 48 -17.42 -7.73 19.71
CA ILE A 48 -17.60 -6.26 19.76
C ILE A 48 -16.24 -5.56 19.66
N LEU A 49 -15.23 -6.00 20.42
CA LEU A 49 -13.88 -5.47 20.34
C LEU A 49 -13.30 -5.61 18.92
N LEU A 50 -13.49 -6.78 18.30
CA LEU A 50 -13.04 -7.03 16.93
C LEU A 50 -13.71 -6.07 15.94
N VAL A 51 -15.01 -5.79 16.07
CA VAL A 51 -15.71 -4.79 15.25
C VAL A 51 -15.07 -3.41 15.40
N TRP A 52 -14.76 -2.98 16.62
CA TRP A 52 -14.08 -1.69 16.84
C TRP A 52 -12.71 -1.63 16.16
N VAL A 53 -11.93 -2.70 16.25
CA VAL A 53 -10.61 -2.78 15.59
C VAL A 53 -10.74 -2.77 14.08
N LEU A 54 -11.69 -3.52 13.52
CA LEU A 54 -11.93 -3.57 12.06
C LEU A 54 -12.42 -2.22 11.52
N LEU A 55 -13.31 -1.54 12.25
CA LEU A 55 -13.75 -0.20 11.90
C LEU A 55 -12.59 0.80 11.94
N LEU A 56 -11.74 0.74 12.96
CA LEU A 56 -10.55 1.60 13.04
C LEU A 56 -9.63 1.37 11.84
N ALA A 57 -9.38 0.11 11.48
CA ALA A 57 -8.57 -0.25 10.32
C ALA A 57 -9.21 0.26 9.01
N LEU A 58 -10.54 0.13 8.86
CA LEU A 58 -11.27 0.63 7.70
C LEU A 58 -11.15 2.16 7.58
N PHE A 59 -11.45 2.89 8.66
CA PHE A 59 -11.35 4.36 8.68
C PHE A 59 -9.92 4.85 8.42
N ALA A 60 -8.92 4.22 9.05
CA ALA A 60 -7.51 4.53 8.81
C ALA A 60 -7.12 4.29 7.35
N SER A 61 -7.61 3.21 6.73
CA SER A 61 -7.36 2.90 5.32
C SER A 61 -7.99 3.93 4.39
N VAL A 62 -9.25 4.29 4.60
CA VAL A 62 -9.95 5.32 3.81
C VAL A 62 -9.24 6.67 3.94
N PHE A 63 -8.83 7.05 5.15
CA PHE A 63 -8.08 8.28 5.37
C PHE A 63 -6.72 8.25 4.65
N SER A 64 -6.00 7.14 4.73
CA SER A 64 -4.71 6.95 4.05
C SER A 64 -4.84 7.08 2.53
N ILE A 65 -5.88 6.47 1.93
CA ILE A 65 -6.17 6.62 0.50
C ILE A 65 -6.45 8.09 0.15
N GLY A 66 -7.23 8.79 0.96
CA GLY A 66 -7.52 10.22 0.74
C GLY A 66 -6.26 11.09 0.76
N VAL A 67 -5.35 10.85 1.72
CA VAL A 67 -4.06 11.55 1.79
C VAL A 67 -3.20 11.23 0.57
N GLN A 68 -3.15 9.98 0.14
CA GLN A 68 -2.39 9.58 -1.05
C GLN A 68 -2.92 10.24 -2.33
N LEU A 69 -4.24 10.32 -2.51
CA LEU A 69 -4.85 10.99 -3.65
C LEU A 69 -4.51 12.48 -3.71
N ILE A 70 -4.46 13.15 -2.55
CA ILE A 70 -4.06 14.56 -2.47
C ILE A 70 -2.55 14.72 -2.74
N ALA A 71 -1.73 13.81 -2.22
CA ALA A 71 -0.27 13.87 -2.37
C ALA A 71 0.21 13.49 -3.78
N ALA A 72 -0.50 12.60 -4.48
CA ALA A 72 -0.10 12.05 -5.78
C ALA A 72 0.27 13.11 -6.83
N PRO A 73 -0.52 14.18 -7.08
CA PRO A 73 -0.15 15.18 -8.07
C PRO A 73 1.14 15.93 -7.70
N PHE A 74 1.38 16.19 -6.41
CA PHE A 74 2.61 16.86 -5.97
C PHE A 74 3.85 15.96 -6.20
N MET A 75 3.70 14.67 -5.98
CA MET A 75 4.77 13.70 -6.24
C MET A 75 5.03 13.54 -7.74
N GLY A 76 3.97 13.56 -8.56
CA GLY A 76 4.08 13.59 -10.03
C GLY A 76 4.84 14.81 -10.54
N PHE A 77 4.50 16.02 -10.09
CA PHE A 77 5.22 17.24 -10.43
C PHE A 77 6.68 17.24 -9.94
N LEU A 78 6.95 16.67 -8.77
CA LEU A 78 8.31 16.53 -8.27
C LEU A 78 9.12 15.60 -9.18
N ALA A 79 8.59 14.46 -9.56
CA ALA A 79 9.22 13.52 -10.48
C ALA A 79 9.47 14.15 -11.86
N GLU A 80 8.48 14.89 -12.39
CA GLU A 80 8.61 15.64 -13.65
C GLU A 80 9.79 16.62 -13.62
N LYS A 81 9.88 17.44 -12.56
CA LYS A 81 10.99 18.39 -12.42
C LYS A 81 12.35 17.70 -12.36
N VAL A 82 12.45 16.61 -11.62
CA VAL A 82 13.71 15.84 -11.51
C VAL A 82 14.07 15.25 -12.87
N ASP A 83 13.12 14.69 -13.59
CA ASP A 83 13.32 14.09 -14.90
C ASP A 83 13.81 15.14 -15.92
N ILE A 84 13.09 16.28 -16.05
CA ILE A 84 13.47 17.36 -16.98
C ILE A 84 14.86 17.92 -16.63
N GLN A 85 15.17 18.11 -15.35
CA GLN A 85 16.49 18.58 -14.92
C GLN A 85 17.62 17.58 -15.25
N THR A 86 17.33 16.29 -15.23
CA THR A 86 18.31 15.25 -15.47
C THR A 86 18.49 14.97 -16.96
N THR A 87 17.41 14.94 -17.73
CA THR A 87 17.44 14.58 -19.15
C THR A 87 17.56 15.77 -20.09
N GLY A 88 17.08 16.95 -19.67
CA GLY A 88 16.94 18.12 -20.55
C GLY A 88 15.75 18.03 -21.53
N HIS A 89 15.03 16.91 -21.56
CA HIS A 89 13.92 16.70 -22.48
C HIS A 89 12.57 17.10 -21.85
N PRO A 90 11.70 17.80 -22.58
CA PRO A 90 10.36 18.13 -22.09
C PRO A 90 9.51 16.87 -21.91
N MET A 91 8.46 16.95 -21.10
CA MET A 91 7.47 15.88 -20.98
C MET A 91 6.57 15.83 -22.21
N PRO A 92 6.05 14.65 -22.54
CA PRO A 92 5.05 14.51 -23.61
C PRO A 92 3.79 15.33 -23.29
N ASP A 93 3.29 16.07 -24.28
CA ASP A 93 2.06 16.83 -24.15
C ASP A 93 0.86 15.87 -24.00
N GLU A 94 0.08 16.08 -22.95
CA GLU A 94 -1.12 15.28 -22.69
C GLU A 94 -2.24 16.16 -22.12
N SER A 95 -3.46 15.97 -22.59
CA SER A 95 -4.61 16.64 -21.99
C SER A 95 -4.94 16.08 -20.61
N ILE A 96 -5.39 16.94 -19.69
CA ILE A 96 -5.72 16.53 -18.31
C ILE A 96 -6.68 15.32 -18.26
N PRO A 97 -7.77 15.25 -19.05
CA PRO A 97 -8.64 14.08 -19.04
C PRO A 97 -7.95 12.79 -19.47
N ALA A 98 -7.07 12.87 -20.49
CA ALA A 98 -6.31 11.71 -20.97
C ALA A 98 -5.32 11.22 -19.90
N MET A 99 -4.61 12.13 -19.25
CA MET A 99 -3.71 11.85 -18.12
C MET A 99 -4.45 11.13 -16.97
N ILE A 100 -5.60 11.66 -16.55
CA ILE A 100 -6.40 11.04 -15.48
C ILE A 100 -6.81 9.61 -15.86
N LEU A 101 -7.30 9.41 -17.08
CA LEU A 101 -7.74 8.08 -17.54
C LEU A 101 -6.58 7.10 -17.65
N ARG A 102 -5.42 7.56 -18.13
CA ARG A 102 -4.19 6.76 -18.23
C ARG A 102 -3.70 6.34 -16.86
N THR A 103 -3.55 7.30 -15.95
CA THR A 103 -3.11 7.06 -14.57
C THR A 103 -4.07 6.11 -13.84
N PHE A 104 -5.38 6.29 -13.99
CA PHE A 104 -6.37 5.39 -13.39
C PHE A 104 -6.25 3.95 -13.91
N LYS A 105 -6.14 3.76 -15.24
CA LYS A 105 -5.91 2.44 -15.83
C LYS A 105 -4.61 1.80 -15.34
N ARG A 106 -3.55 2.62 -15.18
CA ARG A 106 -2.26 2.18 -14.68
C ARG A 106 -2.36 1.72 -13.22
N GLU A 107 -3.04 2.48 -12.36
CA GLU A 107 -3.28 2.11 -10.97
C GLU A 107 -4.08 0.80 -10.84
N LEU A 108 -5.09 0.58 -11.68
CA LEU A 108 -5.82 -0.69 -11.70
C LEU A 108 -4.91 -1.87 -12.07
N ARG A 109 -4.02 -1.72 -13.05
CA ARG A 109 -3.06 -2.76 -13.43
C ARG A 109 -2.04 -3.03 -12.33
N LYS A 110 -1.53 -2.00 -11.67
CA LYS A 110 -0.65 -2.14 -10.50
C LYS A 110 -1.34 -2.88 -9.36
N THR A 111 -2.58 -2.49 -9.06
CA THR A 111 -3.39 -3.14 -8.02
C THR A 111 -3.62 -4.61 -8.34
N TRP A 112 -3.96 -4.96 -9.58
CA TRP A 112 -4.12 -6.34 -10.00
C TRP A 112 -2.83 -7.16 -9.90
N TYR A 113 -1.71 -6.60 -10.38
CA TYR A 113 -0.39 -7.18 -10.26
C TYR A 113 -0.02 -7.46 -8.80
N TRP A 114 -0.24 -6.47 -7.94
CA TRP A 114 0.03 -6.52 -6.53
C TRP A 114 -0.84 -7.55 -5.81
N LEU A 115 -2.15 -7.50 -6.01
CA LEU A 115 -3.13 -8.33 -5.30
C LEU A 115 -2.87 -9.82 -5.53
N TRP A 116 -2.71 -10.23 -6.77
CA TRP A 116 -2.47 -11.64 -7.10
C TRP A 116 -1.15 -12.16 -6.51
N ARG A 117 -0.10 -11.35 -6.60
CA ARG A 117 1.19 -11.74 -6.05
C ARG A 117 1.23 -11.68 -4.53
N ALA A 118 0.52 -10.73 -3.92
CA ALA A 118 0.39 -10.67 -2.47
C ALA A 118 -0.26 -11.94 -1.91
N LEU A 119 -1.28 -12.48 -2.59
CA LEU A 119 -1.90 -13.75 -2.19
C LEU A 119 -0.92 -14.92 -2.26
N LEU A 120 -0.10 -15.00 -3.31
CA LEU A 120 0.94 -16.03 -3.43
C LEU A 120 2.01 -15.88 -2.35
N ILE A 121 2.51 -14.68 -2.12
CA ILE A 121 3.51 -14.42 -1.08
C ILE A 121 2.93 -14.68 0.31
N LEU A 122 1.69 -14.28 0.57
CA LEU A 122 1.01 -14.56 1.82
C LEU A 122 0.90 -16.08 2.07
N PHE A 123 0.56 -16.84 1.03
CA PHE A 123 0.53 -18.31 1.11
C PHE A 123 1.92 -18.88 1.44
N VAL A 124 2.97 -18.44 0.75
CA VAL A 124 4.37 -18.87 1.02
C VAL A 124 4.77 -18.50 2.44
N VAL A 125 4.52 -17.26 2.87
CA VAL A 125 4.83 -16.79 4.23
C VAL A 125 4.09 -17.63 5.27
N MET A 126 2.81 -17.93 5.03
CA MET A 126 2.02 -18.78 5.92
C MET A 126 2.62 -20.19 6.03
N VAL A 127 2.99 -20.82 4.92
CA VAL A 127 3.63 -22.16 4.93
C VAL A 127 4.97 -22.12 5.69
N VAL A 128 5.82 -21.14 5.38
CA VAL A 128 7.13 -20.97 6.02
C VAL A 128 6.99 -20.71 7.52
N TYR A 129 5.97 -19.96 7.93
CA TYR A 129 5.73 -19.62 9.33
C TYR A 129 5.48 -20.85 10.21
N PHE A 130 4.81 -21.89 9.68
CA PHE A 130 4.53 -23.13 10.41
C PHE A 130 5.71 -24.10 10.45
N ILE A 131 6.81 -23.83 9.74
CA ILE A 131 7.99 -24.70 9.78
C ILE A 131 8.96 -24.17 10.85
N PRO A 132 9.20 -24.93 11.96
CA PRO A 132 10.15 -24.54 12.99
C PRO A 132 11.53 -24.23 12.41
N VAL A 133 12.25 -23.24 12.98
CA VAL A 133 13.57 -22.76 12.53
C VAL A 133 13.51 -21.96 11.22
N VAL A 134 12.69 -22.38 10.23
CA VAL A 134 12.56 -21.70 8.94
C VAL A 134 11.65 -20.48 9.02
N ASN A 135 10.79 -20.39 10.04
CA ASN A 135 9.84 -19.30 10.23
C ASN A 135 10.48 -17.90 10.29
N VAL A 136 11.75 -17.79 10.69
CA VAL A 136 12.50 -16.52 10.67
C VAL A 136 12.55 -15.91 9.27
N PHE A 137 12.57 -16.74 8.22
CA PHE A 137 12.59 -16.28 6.84
C PHE A 137 11.26 -15.70 6.37
N ALA A 138 10.15 -15.98 7.06
CA ALA A 138 8.83 -15.41 6.73
C ALA A 138 8.86 -13.87 6.77
N SER A 139 9.47 -13.28 7.80
CA SER A 139 9.60 -11.82 7.92
C SER A 139 10.54 -11.24 6.86
N VAL A 140 11.61 -11.95 6.50
CA VAL A 140 12.54 -11.53 5.44
C VAL A 140 11.84 -11.54 4.08
N ILE A 141 11.10 -12.60 3.76
CA ILE A 141 10.33 -12.68 2.50
C ILE A 141 9.33 -11.53 2.42
N TRP A 142 8.58 -11.28 3.51
CA TRP A 142 7.62 -10.18 3.58
C TRP A 142 8.28 -8.81 3.44
N PHE A 143 9.42 -8.59 4.08
CA PHE A 143 10.20 -7.35 3.98
C PHE A 143 10.67 -7.09 2.55
N LEU A 144 11.26 -8.08 1.90
CA LEU A 144 11.75 -7.96 0.52
C LEU A 144 10.60 -7.74 -0.47
N TRP A 145 9.48 -8.43 -0.27
CA TRP A 145 8.28 -8.19 -1.08
C TRP A 145 7.74 -6.76 -0.92
N SER A 146 7.63 -6.29 0.31
CA SER A 146 7.19 -4.92 0.59
C SER A 146 8.16 -3.88 0.01
N GLY A 147 9.46 -4.12 0.13
CA GLY A 147 10.49 -3.30 -0.52
C GLY A 147 10.34 -3.28 -2.04
N TRP A 148 10.11 -4.42 -2.68
CA TRP A 148 9.85 -4.47 -4.12
C TRP A 148 8.65 -3.62 -4.54
N LEU A 149 7.55 -3.67 -3.77
CA LEU A 149 6.36 -2.88 -4.03
C LEU A 149 6.60 -1.38 -3.88
N LEU A 150 7.34 -0.97 -2.83
CA LEU A 150 7.72 0.44 -2.63
C LEU A 150 8.63 0.94 -3.75
N ALA A 151 9.64 0.15 -4.13
CA ALA A 151 10.51 0.52 -5.25
C ALA A 151 9.72 0.70 -6.54
N MET A 152 8.83 -0.25 -6.86
CA MET A 152 7.96 -0.17 -8.02
C MET A 152 7.10 1.09 -8.00
N GLN A 153 6.53 1.43 -6.84
CA GLN A 153 5.68 2.61 -6.68
C GLN A 153 6.43 3.91 -6.92
N TYR A 154 7.62 4.06 -6.34
CA TYR A 154 8.39 5.31 -6.46
C TYR A 154 9.08 5.47 -7.81
N ILE A 155 9.54 4.39 -8.43
CA ILE A 155 10.11 4.42 -9.78
C ILE A 155 9.02 4.68 -10.84
N ASP A 156 7.79 4.23 -10.56
CA ASP A 156 6.65 4.39 -11.45
C ASP A 156 6.31 5.85 -11.77
N PHE A 157 6.58 6.80 -10.85
CA PHE A 157 6.33 8.22 -11.12
C PHE A 157 7.14 8.72 -12.33
N GLY A 158 8.41 8.35 -12.45
CA GLY A 158 9.23 8.71 -13.61
C GLY A 158 8.76 8.03 -14.89
N ALA A 159 8.40 6.76 -14.82
CA ALA A 159 7.92 6.01 -15.97
C ALA A 159 6.53 6.48 -16.44
N ASP A 160 5.63 6.81 -15.50
CA ASP A 160 4.28 7.29 -15.81
C ASP A 160 4.31 8.68 -16.46
N ASN A 161 5.14 9.60 -15.97
CA ASN A 161 5.30 10.93 -16.56
C ASN A 161 5.80 10.87 -18.02
N ARG A 162 6.62 9.87 -18.35
CA ARG A 162 7.07 9.59 -19.73
C ARG A 162 6.09 8.72 -20.53
N GLN A 163 4.88 8.45 -20.00
CA GLN A 163 3.85 7.64 -20.62
C GLN A 163 4.29 6.21 -20.98
N VAL A 164 5.34 5.70 -20.33
CA VAL A 164 5.85 4.35 -20.57
C VAL A 164 4.83 3.32 -20.06
N PRO A 165 4.42 2.32 -20.87
CA PRO A 165 3.48 1.29 -20.45
C PRO A 165 3.95 0.55 -19.20
N PHE A 166 3.01 0.20 -18.31
CA PHE A 166 3.33 -0.48 -17.05
C PHE A 166 4.11 -1.79 -17.25
N GLU A 167 3.77 -2.55 -18.27
CA GLU A 167 4.40 -3.83 -18.60
C GLU A 167 5.87 -3.64 -18.98
N VAL A 168 6.17 -2.62 -19.78
CA VAL A 168 7.54 -2.26 -20.19
C VAL A 168 8.36 -1.82 -18.98
N MET A 169 7.80 -0.95 -18.16
CA MET A 169 8.43 -0.54 -16.90
C MET A 169 8.74 -1.75 -16.03
N LEU A 170 7.77 -2.67 -15.86
CA LEU A 170 7.96 -3.87 -15.04
C LEU A 170 9.06 -4.80 -15.57
N GLU A 171 9.21 -4.93 -16.90
CA GLU A 171 10.31 -5.68 -17.51
C GLU A 171 11.66 -5.05 -17.21
N ARG A 172 11.76 -3.72 -17.28
CA ARG A 172 12.96 -2.99 -16.92
C ARG A 172 13.32 -3.14 -15.44
N LEU A 173 12.33 -3.09 -14.55
CA LEU A 173 12.55 -3.38 -13.11
C LEU A 173 13.11 -4.78 -12.90
N LYS A 174 12.54 -5.79 -13.58
CA LYS A 174 12.99 -7.19 -13.48
C LYS A 174 14.41 -7.39 -14.03
N SER A 175 14.80 -6.68 -15.09
CA SER A 175 16.15 -6.77 -15.68
C SER A 175 17.22 -6.30 -14.71
N LYS A 176 16.94 -5.29 -13.88
CA LYS A 176 17.84 -4.78 -12.84
C LYS A 176 17.32 -5.03 -11.43
N ARG A 177 16.77 -6.23 -11.19
CA ARG A 177 16.08 -6.61 -9.95
C ARG A 177 16.85 -6.33 -8.67
N TRP A 178 18.17 -6.50 -8.68
CA TRP A 178 18.98 -6.24 -7.49
C TRP A 178 19.07 -4.77 -7.13
N LEU A 179 19.21 -3.90 -8.12
CA LEU A 179 19.15 -2.44 -7.92
C LEU A 179 17.79 -2.05 -7.33
N VAL A 180 16.72 -2.54 -7.92
CA VAL A 180 15.33 -2.25 -7.49
C VAL A 180 15.07 -2.77 -6.08
N LEU A 181 15.49 -4.01 -5.77
CA LEU A 181 15.34 -4.58 -4.43
C LEU A 181 16.16 -3.82 -3.38
N THR A 182 17.41 -3.44 -3.70
CA THR A 182 18.24 -2.67 -2.77
C THR A 182 17.61 -1.30 -2.50
N PHE A 183 17.18 -0.59 -3.53
CA PHE A 183 16.46 0.67 -3.38
C PHE A 183 15.21 0.51 -2.50
N GLY A 184 14.37 -0.48 -2.83
CA GLY A 184 13.16 -0.75 -2.07
C GLY A 184 13.41 -1.17 -0.62
N ALA A 185 14.44 -1.98 -0.36
CA ALA A 185 14.82 -2.39 0.99
C ALA A 185 15.29 -1.18 1.83
N VAL A 186 16.08 -0.27 1.24
CA VAL A 186 16.51 0.96 1.90
C VAL A 186 15.30 1.84 2.22
N VAL A 187 14.43 2.08 1.24
CA VAL A 187 13.21 2.88 1.46
C VAL A 187 12.34 2.24 2.52
N MET A 188 12.11 0.92 2.46
CA MET A 188 11.32 0.19 3.45
C MET A 188 11.93 0.30 4.85
N GLY A 189 13.25 0.16 4.99
CA GLY A 189 13.94 0.33 6.26
C GLY A 189 13.81 1.75 6.83
N LEU A 190 13.93 2.77 5.97
CA LEU A 190 13.80 4.17 6.37
C LEU A 190 12.36 4.53 6.76
N THR A 191 11.33 3.94 6.13
CA THR A 191 9.93 4.17 6.50
C THR A 191 9.59 3.62 7.90
N MET A 192 10.37 2.68 8.42
CA MET A 192 10.20 2.17 9.79
C MET A 192 10.61 3.19 10.88
N LEU A 193 11.35 4.23 10.51
CA LEU A 193 11.79 5.29 11.41
C LEU A 193 10.75 6.42 11.39
N PRO A 194 10.00 6.68 12.49
CA PRO A 194 8.86 7.60 12.48
C PRO A 194 9.18 9.02 12.00
N LEU A 195 10.32 9.59 12.41
CA LEU A 195 10.73 10.93 11.99
C LEU A 195 11.19 10.97 10.53
N VAL A 196 11.87 9.91 10.07
CA VAL A 196 12.35 9.79 8.68
C VAL A 196 11.18 9.56 7.74
N ASN A 197 10.18 8.79 8.18
CA ASN A 197 8.98 8.48 7.38
C ASN A 197 8.23 9.74 6.91
N LEU A 198 8.33 10.84 7.66
CA LEU A 198 7.72 12.11 7.27
C LEU A 198 8.33 12.70 5.98
N PHE A 199 9.63 12.47 5.76
CA PHE A 199 10.39 13.04 4.65
C PHE A 199 10.77 12.02 3.57
N ILE A 200 10.64 10.72 3.87
CA ILE A 200 11.12 9.68 2.95
C ILE A 200 10.35 9.67 1.63
N MET A 201 9.06 10.03 1.64
CA MET A 201 8.21 9.98 0.45
C MET A 201 8.75 10.86 -0.69
N PRO A 202 8.98 12.18 -0.53
CA PRO A 202 9.56 13.00 -1.59
C PRO A 202 10.99 12.57 -1.96
N VAL A 203 11.80 12.16 -1.00
CA VAL A 203 13.16 11.67 -1.27
C VAL A 203 13.14 10.40 -2.11
N ALA A 204 12.24 9.47 -1.81
CA ALA A 204 12.09 8.23 -2.56
C ALA A 204 11.55 8.46 -3.98
N VAL A 205 10.66 9.46 -4.18
CA VAL A 205 10.22 9.88 -5.52
C VAL A 205 11.40 10.42 -6.33
N ILE A 206 12.21 11.30 -5.75
CA ILE A 206 13.40 11.84 -6.43
C ILE A 206 14.36 10.71 -6.81
N ALA A 207 14.72 9.86 -5.84
CA ALA A 207 15.65 8.75 -6.07
C ALA A 207 15.08 7.72 -7.06
N GLY A 208 13.79 7.38 -6.97
CA GLY A 208 13.12 6.49 -7.90
C GLY A 208 13.09 7.03 -9.32
N THR A 209 12.84 8.32 -9.48
CA THR A 209 12.88 8.99 -10.80
C THR A 209 14.30 8.99 -11.38
N LEU A 210 15.32 9.29 -10.58
CA LEU A 210 16.72 9.22 -11.03
C LEU A 210 17.10 7.78 -11.44
N ILE A 211 16.72 6.78 -10.66
CA ILE A 211 16.94 5.37 -11.03
C ILE A 211 16.24 5.03 -12.35
N TRP A 212 15.02 5.53 -12.54
CA TRP A 212 14.31 5.34 -13.80
C TRP A 212 15.09 5.96 -14.98
N VAL A 213 15.38 7.24 -14.90
CA VAL A 213 16.01 8.01 -15.96
C VAL A 213 17.40 7.47 -16.30
N GLU A 214 18.26 7.27 -15.29
CA GLU A 214 19.68 6.94 -15.52
C GLU A 214 19.92 5.45 -15.77
N GLN A 215 19.10 4.58 -15.18
CA GLN A 215 19.40 3.16 -15.12
C GLN A 215 18.40 2.26 -15.86
N LEU A 216 17.13 2.66 -15.95
CA LEU A 216 16.08 1.78 -16.42
C LEU A 216 15.46 2.20 -17.75
N SER A 217 15.37 3.48 -18.06
CA SER A 217 14.73 4.00 -19.26
C SER A 217 15.47 3.63 -20.55
N GLY A 218 16.83 3.66 -20.52
CA GLY A 218 17.64 3.41 -21.70
C GLY A 218 17.23 4.32 -22.86
N GLU A 219 17.06 3.73 -24.06
CA GLU A 219 16.67 4.46 -25.28
C GLU A 219 15.22 4.95 -25.32
N LEU A 220 14.41 4.62 -24.31
CA LEU A 220 12.97 4.98 -24.29
C LEU A 220 12.73 6.48 -24.16
N ILE A 221 13.71 7.24 -23.65
CA ILE A 221 13.63 8.71 -23.51
C ILE A 221 14.04 9.38 -24.84
N VAL A 222 14.97 8.82 -25.58
CA VAL A 222 15.54 9.40 -26.79
C VAL A 222 14.67 9.19 -28.02
N ASN A 223 13.88 8.11 -28.07
CA ASN A 223 13.09 7.72 -29.25
C ASN A 223 11.67 8.34 -29.30
N ASN A 224 11.33 9.25 -28.39
CA ASN A 224 10.06 9.97 -28.41
C ASN A 224 10.16 11.38 -29.04
N GLU A 225 11.19 11.64 -29.86
CA GLU A 225 11.33 12.86 -30.67
C GLU A 225 10.73 12.68 -32.08
#